data_9deb3f7c5ba1793b68c376039878ea29
#
_entry.id   9deb3f7c5ba1793b68c376039878ea29
#
_cell.length_a   1.000
_cell.length_b   1.000
_cell.length_c   1.000
_cell.angle_alpha   90.00
_cell.angle_beta   90.00
_cell.angle_gamma   90.00
#
_symmetry.space_group_name_H-M   'P 1'
#
loop_
_entity.id
_entity.type
_entity.pdbx_description
1 polymer ?
#
loop_
_entity_poly.entity_id
_entity_poly.type
_entity_poly.pdbx_seq_one_letter_code
_entity_poly.pdbx_strand_id
1 'polypeptide(L)'
;MEKMIKVINPLGLHARPAAKVVDCAARFNSAIRISYQNQEIDAKSIMSVLMLAAPFDAELSVAITGDDENDAMTALEALFASGFGELE
;
A
#
# COMPACT_ATOMS: atom_id res chain seq x y z
N MET A 1 5.20 -5.36 -12.63
CA MET A 1 4.02 -6.03 -12.05
C MET A 1 3.08 -4.99 -11.46
N GLU A 2 1.81 -5.08 -11.79
CA GLU A 2 0.83 -4.09 -11.35
C GLU A 2 -0.48 -4.77 -11.00
N LYS A 3 -1.08 -4.39 -9.87
CA LYS A 3 -2.36 -4.94 -9.43
C LYS A 3 -3.19 -3.86 -8.75
N MET A 4 -4.51 -4.03 -8.80
CA MET A 4 -5.44 -3.20 -8.03
C MET A 4 -5.64 -3.83 -6.67
N ILE A 5 -5.55 -3.01 -5.62
CA ILE A 5 -5.75 -3.46 -4.25
C ILE A 5 -6.75 -2.53 -3.59
N LYS A 6 -7.71 -3.11 -2.87
CA LYS A 6 -8.77 -2.32 -2.23
C LYS A 6 -8.45 -2.09 -0.75
N VAL A 7 -8.75 -0.88 -0.28
CA VAL A 7 -8.64 -0.52 1.14
C VAL A 7 -9.92 -0.99 1.84
N ILE A 8 -9.79 -2.00 2.71
CA ILE A 8 -10.97 -2.60 3.34
C ILE A 8 -11.12 -2.27 4.83
N ASN A 9 -10.16 -1.58 5.42
CA ASN A 9 -10.27 -1.16 6.82
C ASN A 9 -11.08 0.14 6.92
N PRO A 10 -11.95 0.25 7.91
CA PRO A 10 -12.94 1.35 7.97
C PRO A 10 -12.36 2.76 7.92
N LEU A 11 -11.22 2.98 8.54
CA LEU A 11 -10.65 4.32 8.63
C LEU A 11 -9.71 4.67 7.49
N GLY A 12 -9.51 3.75 6.53
CA GLY A 12 -8.63 4.00 5.39
C GLY A 12 -7.15 4.03 5.78
N LEU A 13 -6.33 4.65 4.92
CA LEU A 13 -4.89 4.70 5.13
C LEU A 13 -4.50 5.85 6.06
N HIS A 14 -5.01 5.83 7.30
CA HIS A 14 -4.58 6.80 8.31
C HIS A 14 -3.19 6.39 8.85
N ALA A 15 -2.73 7.03 9.92
CA ALA A 15 -1.34 6.94 10.35
C ALA A 15 -0.82 5.51 10.59
N ARG A 16 -1.60 4.68 11.31
CA ARG A 16 -1.13 3.33 11.64
C ARG A 16 -1.03 2.42 10.41
N PRO A 17 -2.07 2.33 9.56
CA PRO A 17 -1.94 1.56 8.32
C PRO A 17 -0.86 2.10 7.40
N ALA A 18 -0.71 3.42 7.30
CA ALA A 18 0.33 4.01 6.46
C ALA A 18 1.72 3.56 6.92
N ALA A 19 1.97 3.56 8.23
CA ALA A 19 3.24 3.08 8.77
C ALA A 19 3.48 1.61 8.44
N LYS A 20 2.42 0.78 8.47
CA LYS A 20 2.56 -0.63 8.13
C LYS A 20 2.88 -0.83 6.66
N VAL A 21 2.29 -0.02 5.78
CA VAL A 21 2.62 -0.07 4.34
C VAL A 21 4.09 0.26 4.13
N VAL A 22 4.58 1.33 4.76
CA VAL A 22 5.97 1.74 4.62
C VAL A 22 6.91 0.66 5.17
N ASP A 23 6.62 0.11 6.35
CA ASP A 23 7.45 -0.94 6.93
C ASP A 23 7.50 -2.17 6.03
N CYS A 24 6.37 -2.55 5.44
CA CYS A 24 6.31 -3.67 4.52
C CYS A 24 7.13 -3.38 3.26
N ALA A 25 6.90 -2.22 2.65
CA ALA A 25 7.60 -1.84 1.42
C ALA A 25 9.12 -1.76 1.62
N ALA A 26 9.54 -1.28 2.79
CA ALA A 26 10.97 -1.09 3.07
C ALA A 26 11.75 -2.39 3.15
N ARG A 27 11.07 -3.52 3.31
CA ARG A 27 11.73 -4.83 3.37
C ARG A 27 12.17 -5.34 2.01
N PHE A 28 11.71 -4.70 0.93
CA PHE A 28 12.00 -5.17 -0.42
C PHE A 28 12.86 -4.17 -1.18
N ASN A 29 13.68 -4.70 -2.10
CA ASN A 29 14.55 -3.86 -2.93
C ASN A 29 13.80 -3.23 -4.09
N SER A 30 12.68 -3.83 -4.50
CA SER A 30 11.90 -3.33 -5.63
C SER A 30 11.36 -1.93 -5.38
N ALA A 31 11.18 -1.17 -6.47
CA ALA A 31 10.49 0.09 -6.42
C ALA A 31 8.99 -0.19 -6.30
N ILE A 32 8.32 0.46 -5.37
CA ILE A 32 6.90 0.22 -5.10
C ILE A 32 6.17 1.55 -5.18
N ARG A 33 5.26 1.65 -6.14
CA ARG A 33 4.47 2.86 -6.39
C ARG A 33 3.01 2.57 -6.16
N ILE A 34 2.32 3.50 -5.53
CA ILE A 34 0.88 3.38 -5.30
C ILE A 34 0.21 4.60 -5.90
N SER A 35 -0.82 4.37 -6.69
CA SER A 35 -1.57 5.43 -7.36
C SER A 35 -3.02 5.45 -6.91
N TYR A 36 -3.55 6.64 -6.70
CA TYR A 36 -4.94 6.86 -6.35
C TYR A 36 -5.35 8.26 -6.79
N GLN A 37 -6.44 8.38 -7.56
CA GLN A 37 -6.99 9.66 -8.00
C GLN A 37 -5.94 10.62 -8.57
N ASN A 38 -5.21 10.14 -9.57
CA ASN A 38 -4.20 10.94 -10.29
C ASN A 38 -2.97 11.30 -9.47
N GLN A 39 -2.80 10.69 -8.30
CA GLN A 39 -1.58 10.82 -7.52
C GLN A 39 -0.82 9.50 -7.56
N GLU A 40 0.48 9.57 -7.79
CA GLU A 40 1.35 8.40 -7.73
C GLU A 40 2.44 8.70 -6.72
N ILE A 41 2.61 7.81 -5.74
CA ILE A 41 3.58 8.04 -4.66
C ILE A 41 4.49 6.84 -4.47
N ASP A 42 5.59 7.07 -3.75
CA ASP A 42 6.52 6.02 -3.35
C ASP A 42 6.02 5.40 -2.03
N ALA A 43 5.75 4.10 -2.06
CA ALA A 43 5.23 3.40 -0.88
C ALA A 43 6.23 3.34 0.28
N LYS A 44 7.48 3.71 0.04
CA LYS A 44 8.51 3.71 1.08
C LYS A 44 8.59 5.04 1.82
N SER A 45 7.72 6.00 1.48
CA SER A 45 7.67 7.32 2.10
C SER A 45 6.40 7.47 2.91
N ILE A 46 6.52 7.57 4.25
CA ILE A 46 5.36 7.69 5.12
C ILE A 46 4.51 8.93 4.80
N MET A 47 5.16 10.06 4.56
CA MET A 47 4.44 11.28 4.25
C MET A 47 3.65 11.13 2.94
N SER A 48 4.26 10.50 1.94
CA SER A 48 3.60 10.31 0.65
C SER A 48 2.38 9.39 0.78
N VAL A 49 2.52 8.29 1.54
CA VAL A 49 1.39 7.38 1.74
C VAL A 49 0.25 8.09 2.46
N LEU A 50 0.56 8.89 3.48
CA LEU A 50 -0.47 9.68 4.17
C LEU A 50 -1.13 10.69 3.24
N MET A 51 -0.37 11.29 2.34
CA MET A 51 -0.91 12.30 1.42
C MET A 51 -1.89 11.72 0.40
N LEU A 52 -1.87 10.41 0.17
CA LEU A 52 -2.88 9.79 -0.69
C LEU A 52 -4.27 9.96 -0.09
N ALA A 53 -4.35 10.01 1.22
CA ALA A 53 -5.63 10.14 1.94
C ALA A 53 -6.66 9.12 1.46
N ALA A 54 -6.21 7.90 1.16
CA ALA A 54 -7.08 6.87 0.59
C ALA A 54 -8.09 6.39 1.64
N PRO A 55 -9.39 6.55 1.37
CA PRO A 55 -10.42 6.18 2.34
C PRO A 55 -10.79 4.70 2.24
N PHE A 56 -11.69 4.28 3.14
CA PHE A 56 -12.31 2.97 3.04
C PHE A 56 -12.87 2.77 1.63
N ASP A 57 -12.68 1.59 1.11
CA ASP A 57 -13.20 1.15 -0.21
C ASP A 57 -12.45 1.72 -1.40
N ALA A 58 -11.40 2.52 -1.17
CA ALA A 58 -10.58 3.02 -2.27
C ALA A 58 -9.88 1.87 -3.00
N GLU A 59 -9.82 1.98 -4.31
CA GLU A 59 -9.07 1.03 -5.13
C GLU A 59 -7.76 1.67 -5.54
N LEU A 60 -6.66 1.05 -5.11
CA LEU A 60 -5.33 1.57 -5.37
C LEU A 60 -4.67 0.76 -6.48
N SER A 61 -3.94 1.45 -7.36
CA SER A 61 -3.10 0.77 -8.34
C SER A 61 -1.71 0.65 -7.74
N VAL A 62 -1.22 -0.58 -7.59
CA VAL A 62 0.10 -0.84 -7.00
C VAL A 62 1.01 -1.38 -8.08
N ALA A 63 2.09 -0.66 -8.38
CA ALA A 63 3.07 -1.04 -9.40
C ALA A 63 4.40 -1.32 -8.72
N ILE A 64 4.96 -2.52 -8.94
CA ILE A 64 6.20 -2.95 -8.33
C ILE A 64 7.15 -3.43 -9.41
N THR A 65 8.41 -2.95 -9.36
CA THR A 65 9.43 -3.30 -10.33
C THR A 65 10.75 -3.60 -9.61
N GLY A 66 11.29 -4.79 -9.82
CA GLY A 66 12.57 -5.16 -9.23
C GLY A 66 12.70 -6.67 -9.06
N ASP A 67 13.84 -7.10 -8.52
CA ASP A 67 14.16 -8.51 -8.38
C ASP A 67 13.19 -9.28 -7.50
N ASP A 68 12.69 -8.64 -6.44
CA ASP A 68 11.79 -9.26 -5.47
C ASP A 68 10.34 -8.78 -5.62
N GLU A 69 9.96 -8.36 -6.84
CA GLU A 69 8.63 -7.77 -7.05
C GLU A 69 7.48 -8.73 -6.72
N ASN A 70 7.65 -10.02 -7.01
CA ASN A 70 6.59 -11.00 -6.70
C ASN A 70 6.38 -11.14 -5.20
N ASP A 71 7.47 -11.22 -4.45
CA ASP A 71 7.39 -11.33 -2.99
C ASP A 71 6.82 -10.06 -2.38
N ALA A 72 7.21 -8.91 -2.92
CA ALA A 72 6.71 -7.62 -2.44
C ALA A 72 5.21 -7.50 -2.67
N MET A 73 4.74 -7.88 -3.85
CA MET A 73 3.32 -7.81 -4.15
C MET A 73 2.52 -8.75 -3.25
N THR A 74 3.00 -9.97 -3.04
CA THR A 74 2.34 -10.93 -2.16
C THR A 74 2.22 -10.37 -0.74
N ALA A 75 3.30 -9.77 -0.23
CA ALA A 75 3.30 -9.21 1.12
C ALA A 75 2.33 -8.04 1.26
N LEU A 76 2.30 -7.14 0.27
CA LEU A 76 1.40 -6.01 0.29
C LEU A 76 -0.06 -6.45 0.18
N GLU A 77 -0.34 -7.39 -0.72
CA GLU A 77 -1.70 -7.91 -0.85
C GLU A 77 -2.19 -8.52 0.45
N ALA A 78 -1.34 -9.28 1.13
CA ALA A 78 -1.71 -9.88 2.40
C ALA A 78 -1.97 -8.83 3.48
N LEU A 79 -1.14 -7.78 3.51
CA LEU A 79 -1.29 -6.71 4.48
C LEU A 79 -2.62 -5.97 4.30
N PHE A 80 -2.95 -5.60 3.06
CA PHE A 80 -4.22 -4.93 2.77
C PHE A 80 -5.40 -5.86 3.03
N ALA A 81 -5.28 -7.14 2.66
CA ALA A 81 -6.35 -8.11 2.85
C ALA A 81 -6.68 -8.35 4.33
N SER A 82 -5.68 -8.18 5.20
CA SER A 82 -5.88 -8.31 6.63
C SER A 82 -6.55 -7.08 7.25
N GLY A 83 -6.76 -6.02 6.45
CA GLY A 83 -7.30 -4.77 6.94
C GLY A 83 -6.38 -4.11 7.96
N PHE A 84 -5.07 -4.39 7.85
CA PHE A 84 -4.05 -3.83 8.76
C PHE A 84 -4.32 -4.18 10.22
N GLY A 85 -5.05 -5.28 10.45
CA GLY A 85 -5.40 -5.68 11.81
C GLY A 85 -6.49 -4.83 12.45
N GLU A 86 -7.20 -4.03 11.66
CA GLU A 86 -8.25 -3.13 12.15
C GLU A 86 -9.67 -3.62 11.86
N LEU A 87 -9.81 -4.80 11.28
CA LEU A 87 -11.13 -5.36 11.02
C LEU A 87 -11.71 -5.95 12.30
N GLU A 88 -12.94 -5.54 12.61
CA GLU A 88 -13.65 -6.03 13.79
C GLU A 88 -14.84 -6.85 13.42
#